data_ca7f4fdfacffb73aaa3ba0f92058714e
#
_entry.id   ca7f4fdfacffb73aaa3ba0f92058714e
#
_cell.length_a   1.000
_cell.length_b   1.000
_cell.length_c   1.000
_cell.angle_alpha   90.00
_cell.angle_beta   90.00
_cell.angle_gamma   90.00
#
_symmetry.space_group_name_H-M   'P 1'
#
loop_
_entity.id
_entity.type
_entity.pdbx_description
1 polymer ?
#
loop_
_entity_poly.entity_id
_entity_poly.type
_entity_poly.pdbx_seq_one_letter_code
_entity_poly.pdbx_strand_id
1 'polypeptide(L)'
;MKGTVAIEEAIIDQAGIEAHTFAQFQSLMRPGSDHTSGLSAHEKRLLDIHDERLKKMDEHGVEYMLLSLTSPGAQGEADPEKAKTMAQVANDYLSGEVKKNPRRFGALAALSMHNAQDAADELRRAVKELGMFGGLVNDFQSKGAEAQEKVYFDTPDYDSFWDSVQELGVPIYFHPRYAIPQDLATGTKYGDRKHLLGAGVQFHLDLSWHLYAICSSGIFDRYPSVQIVAGHLGEG
;
A
#
# COMPACT_ATOMS: atom_id res chain seq x y z
N MET A 1 17.67 -18.73 -5.91
CA MET A 1 17.80 -17.42 -6.56
C MET A 1 19.25 -16.96 -6.44
N LYS A 2 19.84 -16.44 -7.49
CA LYS A 2 21.22 -15.91 -7.49
C LYS A 2 21.27 -14.39 -7.75
N GLY A 3 20.15 -13.78 -8.08
CA GLY A 3 20.01 -12.37 -8.41
C GLY A 3 19.23 -11.58 -7.35
N THR A 4 18.86 -10.37 -7.72
CA THR A 4 18.14 -9.44 -6.84
C THR A 4 16.66 -9.78 -6.78
N VAL A 5 16.05 -9.63 -5.60
CA VAL A 5 14.60 -9.66 -5.39
C VAL A 5 14.13 -8.24 -5.08
N ALA A 6 13.23 -7.70 -5.88
CA ALA A 6 12.55 -6.43 -5.61
C ALA A 6 11.28 -6.69 -4.80
N ILE A 7 11.08 -5.99 -3.71
CA ILE A 7 9.97 -6.25 -2.76
C ILE A 7 8.96 -5.11 -2.63
N GLU A 8 9.19 -3.98 -3.32
CA GLU A 8 8.30 -2.82 -3.31
C GLU A 8 8.04 -2.36 -4.76
N GLU A 9 7.17 -3.10 -5.46
CA GLU A 9 6.91 -2.87 -6.87
C GLU A 9 5.43 -2.60 -7.14
N ALA A 10 5.12 -1.32 -7.24
CA ALA A 10 3.74 -0.86 -7.42
C ALA A 10 3.18 -1.23 -8.78
N ILE A 11 1.91 -1.64 -8.78
CA ILE A 11 1.04 -1.74 -9.95
C ILE A 11 -0.24 -0.93 -9.69
N ILE A 12 -0.93 -0.58 -10.76
CA ILE A 12 -2.28 -0.03 -10.69
C ILE A 12 -3.24 -1.01 -11.36
N ASP A 13 -4.40 -1.20 -10.76
CA ASP A 13 -5.50 -1.95 -11.36
C ASP A 13 -6.49 -1.01 -12.08
N GLN A 14 -7.48 -1.58 -12.76
CA GLN A 14 -8.48 -0.81 -13.47
C GLN A 14 -9.30 0.10 -12.54
N ALA A 15 -9.60 -0.36 -11.32
CA ALA A 15 -10.34 0.43 -10.34
C ALA A 15 -9.54 1.66 -9.87
N GLY A 16 -8.22 1.52 -9.68
CA GLY A 16 -7.33 2.63 -9.36
C GLY A 16 -7.25 3.67 -10.49
N ILE A 17 -7.29 3.23 -11.76
CA ILE A 17 -7.35 4.13 -12.91
C ILE A 17 -8.66 4.90 -12.93
N GLU A 18 -9.79 4.21 -12.79
CA GLU A 18 -11.13 4.82 -12.83
C GLU A 18 -11.34 5.81 -11.69
N ALA A 19 -10.78 5.53 -10.51
CA ALA A 19 -10.80 6.43 -9.36
C ALA A 19 -9.91 7.67 -9.54
N HIS A 20 -9.12 7.76 -10.61
CA HIS A 20 -8.16 8.84 -10.85
C HIS A 20 -7.22 9.11 -9.65
N THR A 21 -6.95 8.10 -8.84
CA THR A 21 -6.23 8.21 -7.56
C THR A 21 -4.88 8.91 -7.75
N PHE A 22 -4.20 8.58 -8.83
CA PHE A 22 -2.90 9.17 -9.15
C PHE A 22 -3.03 10.61 -9.69
N ALA A 23 -4.05 10.89 -10.50
CA ALA A 23 -4.32 12.23 -11.02
C ALA A 23 -4.70 13.21 -9.91
N GLN A 24 -5.51 12.78 -8.94
CA GLN A 24 -5.84 13.57 -7.76
C GLN A 24 -4.58 13.94 -6.96
N PHE A 25 -3.69 13.00 -6.76
CA PHE A 25 -2.42 13.27 -6.10
C PHE A 25 -1.54 14.25 -6.90
N GLN A 26 -1.38 14.03 -8.21
CA GLN A 26 -0.59 14.93 -9.05
C GLN A 26 -1.14 16.36 -9.05
N SER A 27 -2.47 16.53 -8.99
CA SER A 27 -3.10 17.85 -8.89
C SER A 27 -2.77 18.59 -7.59
N LEU A 28 -2.59 17.86 -6.48
CA LEU A 28 -2.14 18.43 -5.21
C LEU A 28 -0.68 18.88 -5.27
N MET A 29 0.17 18.10 -5.94
CA MET A 29 1.62 18.39 -6.05
C MET A 29 1.95 19.43 -7.13
N ARG A 30 1.12 19.54 -8.17
CA ARG A 30 1.30 20.45 -9.30
C ARG A 30 -0.03 21.10 -9.69
N PRO A 31 -0.52 22.07 -8.90
CA PRO A 31 -1.76 22.77 -9.20
C PRO A 31 -1.74 23.40 -10.62
N GLY A 32 -2.79 23.16 -11.38
CA GLY A 32 -2.94 23.70 -12.75
C GLY A 32 -2.36 22.84 -13.86
N SER A 33 -1.78 21.65 -13.56
CA SER A 33 -1.44 20.68 -14.59
C SER A 33 -2.70 19.90 -15.01
N ASP A 34 -2.88 19.74 -16.33
CA ASP A 34 -3.96 18.91 -16.87
C ASP A 34 -3.57 17.43 -16.78
N HIS A 35 -4.27 16.69 -15.93
CA HIS A 35 -4.07 15.25 -15.72
C HIS A 35 -5.23 14.42 -16.28
N THR A 36 -6.14 15.03 -17.05
CA THR A 36 -7.37 14.38 -17.53
C THR A 36 -7.25 13.83 -18.96
N SER A 37 -6.18 14.13 -19.67
CA SER A 37 -6.00 13.76 -21.09
C SER A 37 -5.34 12.38 -21.28
N GLY A 38 -5.97 11.31 -20.75
CA GLY A 38 -5.49 9.93 -20.90
C GLY A 38 -4.41 9.52 -19.89
N LEU A 39 -3.96 8.28 -19.98
CA LEU A 39 -2.97 7.72 -19.06
C LEU A 39 -1.60 8.38 -19.25
N SER A 40 -1.03 8.86 -18.16
CA SER A 40 0.35 9.37 -18.12
C SER A 40 1.36 8.24 -18.44
N ALA A 41 2.59 8.61 -18.81
CA ALA A 41 3.66 7.63 -19.00
C ALA A 41 3.94 6.80 -17.74
N HIS A 42 3.67 7.36 -16.55
CA HIS A 42 3.83 6.65 -15.30
C HIS A 42 2.72 5.63 -15.08
N GLU A 43 1.46 5.98 -15.29
CA GLU A 43 0.33 5.04 -15.20
C GLU A 43 0.46 3.88 -16.18
N LYS A 44 0.92 4.15 -17.41
CA LYS A 44 1.22 3.09 -18.39
C LYS A 44 2.26 2.09 -17.87
N ARG A 45 3.29 2.56 -17.17
CA ARG A 45 4.29 1.69 -16.55
C ARG A 45 3.78 0.94 -15.34
N LEU A 46 2.86 1.52 -14.56
CA LEU A 46 2.20 0.83 -13.46
C LEU A 46 1.26 -0.28 -13.94
N LEU A 47 0.67 -0.14 -15.13
CA LEU A 47 -0.16 -1.18 -15.77
C LEU A 47 0.66 -2.28 -16.42
N ASP A 48 1.87 -1.97 -16.86
CA ASP A 48 2.72 -2.93 -17.54
C ASP A 48 3.39 -3.87 -16.54
N ILE A 49 3.11 -5.16 -16.65
CA ILE A 49 3.70 -6.20 -15.80
C ILE A 49 4.58 -7.14 -16.61
N HIS A 50 4.18 -7.49 -17.83
CA HIS A 50 4.77 -8.60 -18.55
C HIS A 50 5.65 -8.21 -19.75
N ASP A 51 5.68 -6.93 -20.13
CA ASP A 51 6.45 -6.45 -21.29
C ASP A 51 7.67 -5.64 -20.89
N GLU A 52 7.54 -4.31 -20.74
CA GLU A 52 8.67 -3.41 -20.43
C GLU A 52 9.26 -3.72 -19.05
N ARG A 53 8.41 -4.04 -18.06
CA ARG A 53 8.86 -4.38 -16.71
C ARG A 53 9.75 -5.62 -16.70
N LEU A 54 9.35 -6.72 -17.35
CA LEU A 54 10.17 -7.93 -17.46
C LEU A 54 11.49 -7.66 -18.17
N LYS A 55 11.46 -6.89 -19.26
CA LYS A 55 12.68 -6.50 -19.98
C LYS A 55 13.62 -5.72 -19.07
N LYS A 56 13.11 -4.78 -18.28
CA LYS A 56 13.92 -4.01 -17.32
C LYS A 56 14.47 -4.89 -16.20
N MET A 57 13.69 -5.84 -15.69
CA MET A 57 14.19 -6.83 -14.74
C MET A 57 15.38 -7.59 -15.30
N ASP A 58 15.30 -8.06 -16.53
CA ASP A 58 16.38 -8.81 -17.19
C ASP A 58 17.62 -7.94 -17.41
N GLU A 59 17.43 -6.70 -17.88
CA GLU A 59 18.52 -5.74 -18.11
C GLU A 59 19.28 -5.41 -16.81
N HIS A 60 18.61 -5.43 -15.65
CA HIS A 60 19.19 -5.01 -14.36
C HIS A 60 19.44 -6.16 -13.37
N GLY A 61 19.25 -7.41 -13.78
CA GLY A 61 19.52 -8.59 -12.96
C GLY A 61 18.52 -8.80 -11.82
N VAL A 62 17.29 -8.29 -11.96
CA VAL A 62 16.20 -8.55 -11.02
C VAL A 62 15.55 -9.89 -11.37
N GLU A 63 15.79 -10.91 -10.54
CA GLU A 63 15.26 -12.25 -10.79
C GLU A 63 13.79 -12.39 -10.40
N TYR A 64 13.38 -11.76 -9.33
CA TYR A 64 12.03 -11.90 -8.78
C TYR A 64 11.51 -10.57 -8.25
N MET A 65 10.21 -10.37 -8.34
CA MET A 65 9.57 -9.12 -7.96
C MET A 65 8.28 -9.40 -7.20
N LEU A 66 8.08 -8.77 -6.06
CA LEU A 66 6.81 -8.78 -5.33
C LEU A 66 5.99 -7.56 -5.77
N LEU A 67 4.88 -7.84 -6.45
CA LEU A 67 3.93 -6.82 -6.89
C LEU A 67 3.01 -6.41 -5.75
N SER A 68 2.64 -5.15 -5.71
CA SER A 68 1.68 -4.61 -4.76
C SER A 68 0.80 -3.53 -5.39
N LEU A 69 -0.41 -3.35 -4.86
CA LEU A 69 -1.28 -2.27 -5.30
C LEU A 69 -0.68 -0.92 -4.90
N THR A 70 -0.64 0.03 -5.84
CA THR A 70 -0.12 1.38 -5.57
C THR A 70 -0.91 2.08 -4.46
N SER A 71 -0.22 2.88 -3.66
CA SER A 71 -0.80 3.69 -2.60
C SER A 71 -1.77 4.76 -3.17
N PRO A 72 -2.91 5.05 -2.50
CA PRO A 72 -3.37 4.46 -1.24
C PRO A 72 -4.18 3.17 -1.41
N GLY A 73 -4.48 2.73 -2.63
CA GLY A 73 -5.26 1.53 -2.92
C GLY A 73 -6.60 1.52 -2.18
N ALA A 74 -7.01 0.36 -1.71
CA ALA A 74 -8.26 0.19 -0.95
C ALA A 74 -8.31 1.04 0.34
N GLN A 75 -7.17 1.38 0.92
CA GLN A 75 -7.12 2.23 2.12
C GLN A 75 -7.40 3.71 1.85
N GLY A 76 -7.48 4.13 0.59
CA GLY A 76 -7.95 5.45 0.19
C GLY A 76 -9.48 5.61 0.22
N GLU A 77 -10.21 4.50 0.12
CA GLU A 77 -11.68 4.49 0.13
C GLU A 77 -12.21 4.62 1.57
N ALA A 78 -13.13 5.54 1.78
CA ALA A 78 -13.71 5.83 3.10
C ALA A 78 -14.93 4.97 3.45
N ASP A 79 -15.58 4.39 2.45
CA ASP A 79 -16.68 3.45 2.62
C ASP A 79 -16.12 2.04 2.90
N PRO A 80 -16.42 1.41 4.05
CA PRO A 80 -15.84 0.12 4.42
C PRO A 80 -16.15 -1.01 3.44
N GLU A 81 -17.37 -1.10 2.93
CA GLU A 81 -17.78 -2.18 2.02
C GLU A 81 -17.13 -2.03 0.64
N LYS A 82 -17.01 -0.80 0.15
CA LYS A 82 -16.28 -0.53 -1.08
C LYS A 82 -14.79 -0.82 -0.92
N ALA A 83 -14.17 -0.37 0.17
CA ALA A 83 -12.76 -0.62 0.44
C ALA A 83 -12.46 -2.13 0.51
N LYS A 84 -13.33 -2.90 1.18
CA LYS A 84 -13.26 -4.36 1.24
C LYS A 84 -13.33 -5.00 -0.15
N THR A 85 -14.32 -4.59 -0.94
CA THR A 85 -14.50 -5.07 -2.32
C THR A 85 -13.28 -4.72 -3.20
N MET A 86 -12.77 -3.49 -3.09
CA MET A 86 -11.59 -3.06 -3.83
C MET A 86 -10.36 -3.90 -3.49
N ALA A 87 -10.14 -4.22 -2.21
CA ALA A 87 -9.03 -5.07 -1.78
C ALA A 87 -9.15 -6.48 -2.39
N GLN A 88 -10.33 -7.08 -2.34
CA GLN A 88 -10.57 -8.41 -2.91
C GLN A 88 -10.34 -8.45 -4.42
N VAL A 89 -10.90 -7.49 -5.15
CA VAL A 89 -10.75 -7.38 -6.62
C VAL A 89 -9.27 -7.19 -7.00
N ALA A 90 -8.56 -6.32 -6.28
CA ALA A 90 -7.14 -6.09 -6.52
C ALA A 90 -6.29 -7.36 -6.25
N ASN A 91 -6.59 -8.11 -5.20
CA ASN A 91 -5.90 -9.35 -4.87
C ASN A 91 -6.17 -10.45 -5.90
N ASP A 92 -7.40 -10.58 -6.36
CA ASP A 92 -7.74 -11.53 -7.43
C ASP A 92 -7.03 -11.18 -8.74
N TYR A 93 -6.97 -9.90 -9.09
CA TYR A 93 -6.21 -9.40 -10.24
C TYR A 93 -4.71 -9.71 -10.09
N LEU A 94 -4.08 -9.33 -8.98
CA LEU A 94 -2.67 -9.60 -8.70
C LEU A 94 -2.35 -11.09 -8.78
N SER A 95 -3.17 -11.94 -8.18
CA SER A 95 -3.01 -13.40 -8.25
C SER A 95 -3.10 -13.91 -9.68
N GLY A 96 -4.03 -13.36 -10.48
CA GLY A 96 -4.15 -13.67 -11.90
C GLY A 96 -2.90 -13.30 -12.68
N GLU A 97 -2.31 -12.13 -12.42
CA GLU A 97 -1.09 -11.68 -13.08
C GLU A 97 0.13 -12.51 -12.66
N VAL A 98 0.27 -12.82 -11.38
CA VAL A 98 1.35 -13.70 -10.87
C VAL A 98 1.30 -15.09 -11.51
N LYS A 99 0.10 -15.67 -11.67
CA LYS A 99 -0.07 -16.99 -12.31
C LYS A 99 0.40 -17.06 -13.76
N LYS A 100 0.46 -15.94 -14.47
CA LYS A 100 1.01 -15.90 -15.85
C LYS A 100 2.53 -16.10 -15.88
N ASN A 101 3.24 -15.69 -14.83
CA ASN A 101 4.70 -15.89 -14.73
C ASN A 101 5.18 -16.06 -13.27
N PRO A 102 4.81 -17.16 -12.59
CA PRO A 102 5.06 -17.37 -11.16
C PRO A 102 6.53 -17.55 -10.80
N ARG A 103 7.41 -17.70 -11.78
CA ARG A 103 8.86 -17.77 -11.57
C ARG A 103 9.51 -16.38 -11.48
N ARG A 104 8.80 -15.34 -11.88
CA ARG A 104 9.30 -13.95 -11.90
C ARG A 104 8.54 -13.05 -10.96
N PHE A 105 7.28 -13.37 -10.64
CA PHE A 105 6.41 -12.53 -9.84
C PHE A 105 5.79 -13.27 -8.66
N GLY A 106 5.68 -12.57 -7.55
CA GLY A 106 4.81 -12.83 -6.42
C GLY A 106 4.01 -11.58 -6.10
N ALA A 107 3.20 -11.60 -5.04
CA ALA A 107 2.43 -10.44 -4.64
C ALA A 107 2.32 -10.30 -3.13
N LEU A 108 2.09 -9.05 -2.68
CA LEU A 108 1.60 -8.69 -1.37
C LEU A 108 0.14 -8.29 -1.45
N ALA A 109 -0.66 -8.74 -0.50
CA ALA A 109 -2.11 -8.49 -0.48
C ALA A 109 -2.42 -7.02 -0.18
N ALA A 110 -3.33 -6.43 -0.95
CA ALA A 110 -4.00 -5.20 -0.57
C ALA A 110 -5.07 -5.51 0.49
N LEU A 111 -5.23 -4.64 1.48
CA LEU A 111 -6.16 -4.84 2.58
C LEU A 111 -7.01 -3.58 2.79
N SER A 112 -8.28 -3.79 3.14
CA SER A 112 -9.09 -2.74 3.78
C SER A 112 -8.85 -2.82 5.28
N MET A 113 -8.37 -1.73 5.86
CA MET A 113 -8.06 -1.65 7.28
C MET A 113 -9.16 -0.95 8.09
N HIS A 114 -10.39 -0.85 7.57
CA HIS A 114 -11.54 -0.31 8.30
C HIS A 114 -11.96 -1.19 9.48
N ASN A 115 -11.79 -2.49 9.33
CA ASN A 115 -12.17 -3.49 10.32
C ASN A 115 -11.07 -4.55 10.40
N ALA A 116 -10.59 -4.81 11.61
CA ALA A 116 -9.50 -5.75 11.82
C ALA A 116 -9.84 -7.19 11.43
N GLN A 117 -11.10 -7.62 11.64
CA GLN A 117 -11.53 -8.96 11.27
C GLN A 117 -11.62 -9.13 9.75
N ASP A 118 -12.16 -8.14 9.04
CA ASP A 118 -12.21 -8.16 7.57
C ASP A 118 -10.80 -8.17 6.96
N ALA A 119 -9.88 -7.39 7.53
CA ALA A 119 -8.48 -7.40 7.12
C ALA A 119 -7.80 -8.76 7.36
N ALA A 120 -8.07 -9.38 8.52
CA ALA A 120 -7.57 -10.70 8.88
C ALA A 120 -8.09 -11.79 7.92
N ASP A 121 -9.38 -11.76 7.60
CA ASP A 121 -10.02 -12.74 6.74
C ASP A 121 -9.50 -12.63 5.30
N GLU A 122 -9.35 -11.40 4.79
CA GLU A 122 -8.78 -11.18 3.46
C GLU A 122 -7.29 -11.56 3.41
N LEU A 123 -6.51 -11.25 4.45
CA LEU A 123 -5.12 -11.70 4.52
C LEU A 123 -5.01 -13.22 4.51
N ARG A 124 -5.86 -13.94 5.26
CA ARG A 124 -5.92 -15.41 5.24
C ARG A 124 -6.26 -15.93 3.86
N ARG A 125 -7.25 -15.35 3.19
CA ARG A 125 -7.63 -15.72 1.82
C ARG A 125 -6.47 -15.50 0.86
N ALA A 126 -5.86 -14.32 0.90
CA ALA A 126 -4.77 -13.96 0.02
C ALA A 126 -3.55 -14.90 0.18
N VAL A 127 -3.19 -15.24 1.39
CA VAL A 127 -2.07 -16.14 1.65
C VAL A 127 -2.40 -17.60 1.32
N LYS A 128 -3.54 -18.13 1.84
CA LYS A 128 -3.85 -19.56 1.76
C LYS A 128 -4.42 -19.97 0.40
N GLU A 129 -5.18 -19.11 -0.27
CA GLU A 129 -5.88 -19.45 -1.51
C GLU A 129 -5.23 -18.81 -2.75
N LEU A 130 -4.71 -17.57 -2.61
CA LEU A 130 -4.10 -16.86 -3.73
C LEU A 130 -2.59 -16.99 -3.79
N GLY A 131 -1.94 -17.51 -2.72
CA GLY A 131 -0.51 -17.77 -2.68
C GLY A 131 0.35 -16.51 -2.50
N MET A 132 -0.19 -15.47 -1.86
CA MET A 132 0.54 -14.22 -1.61
C MET A 132 1.51 -14.36 -0.44
N PHE A 133 2.58 -13.55 -0.45
CA PHE A 133 3.69 -13.63 0.50
C PHE A 133 3.47 -12.86 1.80
N GLY A 134 2.40 -12.12 1.92
CA GLY A 134 2.04 -11.27 3.06
C GLY A 134 1.11 -10.17 2.66
N GLY A 135 0.98 -9.12 3.46
CA GLY A 135 0.18 -7.95 3.15
C GLY A 135 1.02 -6.69 2.98
N LEU A 136 0.56 -5.77 2.13
CA LEU A 136 1.02 -4.40 2.12
C LEU A 136 -0.10 -3.52 2.69
N VAL A 137 0.20 -2.79 3.75
CA VAL A 137 -0.68 -1.78 4.33
C VAL A 137 -0.06 -0.40 4.19
N ASN A 138 -0.88 0.56 3.84
CA ASN A 138 -0.46 1.96 3.84
C ASN A 138 -0.50 2.52 5.26
N ASP A 139 0.17 3.64 5.49
CA ASP A 139 0.33 4.31 6.78
C ASP A 139 -0.98 4.40 7.59
N PHE A 140 -2.10 4.72 6.95
CA PHE A 140 -3.41 4.77 7.60
C PHE A 140 -4.55 4.38 6.66
N GLN A 141 -5.71 4.00 7.21
CA GLN A 141 -6.97 3.87 6.49
C GLN A 141 -7.71 5.20 6.52
N SER A 142 -8.17 5.67 5.36
CA SER A 142 -9.10 6.81 5.29
C SER A 142 -10.48 6.40 5.79
N LYS A 143 -11.14 7.28 6.58
CA LYS A 143 -12.47 7.06 7.13
C LYS A 143 -13.25 8.38 7.18
N GLY A 144 -14.55 8.28 7.38
CA GLY A 144 -15.43 9.43 7.57
C GLY A 144 -15.81 10.15 6.28
N ALA A 145 -16.60 11.21 6.40
CA ALA A 145 -17.02 12.01 5.25
C ALA A 145 -15.80 12.57 4.52
N GLU A 146 -15.79 12.46 3.21
CA GLU A 146 -14.69 12.93 2.34
C GLU A 146 -13.30 12.36 2.70
N ALA A 147 -13.25 11.16 3.32
CA ALA A 147 -12.01 10.48 3.70
C ALA A 147 -11.09 11.31 4.62
N GLN A 148 -11.67 12.08 5.54
CA GLN A 148 -10.96 13.07 6.34
C GLN A 148 -10.38 12.54 7.65
N GLU A 149 -10.75 11.35 8.07
CA GLU A 149 -10.25 10.73 9.30
C GLU A 149 -9.17 9.70 8.96
N LYS A 150 -8.20 9.55 9.86
CA LYS A 150 -7.14 8.55 9.77
C LYS A 150 -7.34 7.48 10.83
N VAL A 151 -7.28 6.23 10.42
CA VAL A 151 -7.27 5.09 11.34
C VAL A 151 -5.92 4.42 11.28
N TYR A 152 -5.29 4.25 12.44
CA TYR A 152 -4.00 3.58 12.64
C TYR A 152 -4.21 2.20 13.27
N PHE A 153 -3.21 1.33 13.16
CA PHE A 153 -3.36 -0.11 13.44
C PHE A 153 -2.63 -0.55 14.71
N ASP A 154 -2.24 0.39 15.55
CA ASP A 154 -1.46 0.21 16.77
C ASP A 154 -2.31 0.01 18.03
N THR A 155 -3.65 0.00 17.90
CA THR A 155 -4.59 -0.17 19.02
C THR A 155 -5.04 -1.62 19.20
N PRO A 156 -5.56 -2.01 20.39
CA PRO A 156 -6.10 -3.35 20.62
C PRO A 156 -7.28 -3.74 19.70
N ASP A 157 -7.95 -2.78 19.08
CA ASP A 157 -9.00 -3.05 18.10
C ASP A 157 -8.47 -3.86 16.89
N TYR A 158 -7.16 -3.83 16.67
CA TYR A 158 -6.48 -4.58 15.61
C TYR A 158 -5.88 -5.92 16.06
N ASP A 159 -6.15 -6.38 17.27
CA ASP A 159 -5.59 -7.63 17.79
C ASP A 159 -5.96 -8.84 16.92
N SER A 160 -7.19 -8.91 16.36
CA SER A 160 -7.58 -10.00 15.45
C SER A 160 -6.78 -9.99 14.13
N PHE A 161 -6.37 -8.82 13.64
CA PHE A 161 -5.49 -8.71 12.48
C PHE A 161 -4.08 -9.21 12.82
N TRP A 162 -3.48 -8.73 13.92
CA TRP A 162 -2.14 -9.13 14.34
C TRP A 162 -2.04 -10.61 14.69
N ASP A 163 -3.11 -11.17 15.27
CA ASP A 163 -3.22 -12.61 15.51
C ASP A 163 -3.17 -13.40 14.21
N SER A 164 -3.88 -12.95 13.18
CA SER A 164 -3.84 -13.58 11.86
C SER A 164 -2.47 -13.49 11.19
N VAL A 165 -1.78 -12.37 11.33
CA VAL A 165 -0.41 -12.19 10.83
C VAL A 165 0.54 -13.20 11.48
N GLN A 166 0.46 -13.33 12.81
CA GLN A 166 1.25 -14.31 13.56
C GLN A 166 0.91 -15.76 13.17
N GLU A 167 -0.40 -16.09 13.06
CA GLU A 167 -0.88 -17.42 12.63
C GLU A 167 -0.30 -17.81 11.28
N LEU A 168 -0.32 -16.88 10.33
CA LEU A 168 0.13 -17.13 8.96
C LEU A 168 1.66 -17.12 8.83
N GLY A 169 2.38 -16.49 9.77
CA GLY A 169 3.83 -16.37 9.73
C GLY A 169 4.34 -15.56 8.52
N VAL A 170 3.58 -14.56 8.07
CA VAL A 170 3.91 -13.72 6.92
C VAL A 170 4.25 -12.30 7.35
N PRO A 171 5.09 -11.56 6.60
CA PRO A 171 5.38 -10.17 6.90
C PRO A 171 4.24 -9.24 6.51
N ILE A 172 4.15 -8.12 7.20
CA ILE A 172 3.35 -6.96 6.82
C ILE A 172 4.28 -5.84 6.39
N TYR A 173 4.14 -5.41 5.14
CA TYR A 173 4.87 -4.30 4.57
C TYR A 173 4.10 -3.00 4.81
N PHE A 174 4.70 -2.07 5.53
CA PHE A 174 4.16 -0.73 5.75
C PHE A 174 4.68 0.22 4.70
N HIS A 175 3.78 0.76 3.89
CA HIS A 175 4.08 1.72 2.84
C HIS A 175 3.55 3.11 3.21
N PRO A 176 4.31 4.19 3.02
CA PRO A 176 3.80 5.53 3.23
C PRO A 176 2.68 5.87 2.25
N ARG A 177 1.90 6.87 2.59
CA ARG A 177 0.88 7.41 1.69
C ARG A 177 0.84 8.93 1.73
N TYR A 178 0.15 9.48 0.75
CA TYR A 178 0.00 10.93 0.65
C TYR A 178 -0.84 11.51 1.77
N ALA A 179 -0.50 12.76 2.12
CA ALA A 179 -1.28 13.59 3.02
C ALA A 179 -2.72 13.74 2.51
N ILE A 180 -3.69 13.77 3.43
CA ILE A 180 -5.10 14.03 3.12
C ILE A 180 -5.36 15.55 3.12
N PRO A 181 -6.50 16.03 2.56
CA PRO A 181 -6.80 17.45 2.47
C PRO A 181 -6.68 18.22 3.80
N GLN A 182 -7.00 17.59 4.94
CA GLN A 182 -6.86 18.21 6.27
C GLN A 182 -5.41 18.54 6.62
N ASP A 183 -4.47 17.69 6.23
CA ASP A 183 -3.05 17.92 6.48
C ASP A 183 -2.52 19.12 5.67
N LEU A 184 -3.30 19.56 4.66
CA LEU A 184 -2.97 20.65 3.73
C LEU A 184 -3.67 21.97 4.07
N ALA A 185 -4.53 21.99 5.09
CA ALA A 185 -5.19 23.21 5.54
C ALA A 185 -4.17 24.20 6.11
N THR A 186 -4.44 25.50 5.95
CA THR A 186 -3.59 26.56 6.51
C THR A 186 -3.40 26.36 8.02
N GLY A 187 -2.17 26.49 8.50
CA GLY A 187 -1.82 26.29 9.90
C GLY A 187 -1.55 24.84 10.32
N THR A 188 -1.76 23.85 9.44
CA THR A 188 -1.40 22.47 9.71
C THR A 188 0.09 22.18 9.36
N LYS A 189 0.54 20.96 9.69
CA LYS A 189 1.93 20.53 9.49
C LYS A 189 2.44 20.80 8.06
N TYR A 190 1.62 20.55 7.05
CA TYR A 190 2.00 20.68 5.64
C TYR A 190 1.28 21.82 4.89
N GLY A 191 0.30 22.51 5.49
CA GLY A 191 -0.53 23.51 4.84
C GLY A 191 0.26 24.63 4.16
N ASP A 192 1.20 25.22 4.91
CA ASP A 192 2.08 26.28 4.42
C ASP A 192 3.44 25.75 3.93
N ARG A 193 3.64 24.42 3.94
CA ARG A 193 4.91 23.74 3.61
C ARG A 193 4.71 22.64 2.59
N LYS A 194 3.93 22.90 1.56
CA LYS A 194 3.61 21.91 0.49
C LYS A 194 4.86 21.35 -0.20
N HIS A 195 5.98 22.06 -0.18
CA HIS A 195 7.25 21.58 -0.70
C HIS A 195 7.85 20.40 0.09
N LEU A 196 7.31 20.07 1.27
CA LEU A 196 7.71 18.91 2.07
C LEU A 196 6.86 17.65 1.76
N LEU A 197 5.84 17.77 0.90
CA LEU A 197 4.95 16.64 0.57
C LEU A 197 5.66 15.57 -0.25
N GLY A 198 5.15 14.35 -0.11
CA GLY A 198 5.60 13.20 -0.88
C GLY A 198 6.90 12.58 -0.37
N ALA A 199 7.59 11.89 -1.27
CA ALA A 199 8.72 11.03 -0.94
C ALA A 199 9.97 11.74 -0.39
N GLY A 200 10.07 13.07 -0.57
CA GLY A 200 11.24 13.80 -0.08
C GLY A 200 11.31 13.95 1.44
N VAL A 201 10.15 14.12 2.11
CA VAL A 201 10.10 14.35 3.57
C VAL A 201 8.84 13.74 4.21
N GLN A 202 7.65 14.04 3.69
CA GLN A 202 6.38 13.72 4.35
C GLN A 202 6.21 12.21 4.54
N PHE A 203 6.55 11.40 3.56
CA PHE A 203 6.42 9.95 3.63
C PHE A 203 7.22 9.36 4.80
N HIS A 204 8.46 9.81 4.95
CA HIS A 204 9.34 9.30 6.00
C HIS A 204 8.84 9.68 7.38
N LEU A 205 8.50 10.95 7.58
CA LEU A 205 8.06 11.45 8.88
C LEU A 205 6.72 10.82 9.33
N ASP A 206 5.75 10.72 8.42
CA ASP A 206 4.43 10.23 8.78
C ASP A 206 4.47 8.72 9.03
N LEU A 207 5.13 7.95 8.17
CA LEU A 207 5.29 6.51 8.37
C LEU A 207 6.10 6.19 9.64
N SER A 208 7.20 6.91 9.88
CA SER A 208 8.01 6.70 11.09
C SER A 208 7.19 6.94 12.36
N TRP A 209 6.33 7.94 12.38
CA TRP A 209 5.41 8.19 13.50
C TRP A 209 4.52 6.98 13.80
N HIS A 210 3.90 6.39 12.79
CA HIS A 210 3.07 5.20 12.96
C HIS A 210 3.88 3.97 13.38
N LEU A 211 5.06 3.77 12.81
CA LEU A 211 5.95 2.67 13.21
C LEU A 211 6.42 2.79 14.67
N TYR A 212 6.71 3.99 15.15
CA TYR A 212 6.98 4.22 16.58
C TYR A 212 5.78 3.89 17.45
N ALA A 213 4.56 4.26 17.02
CA ALA A 213 3.34 3.89 17.74
C ALA A 213 3.18 2.36 17.81
N ILE A 214 3.36 1.64 16.71
CA ILE A 214 3.34 0.18 16.68
C ILE A 214 4.42 -0.42 17.59
N CYS A 215 5.66 0.06 17.55
CA CYS A 215 6.74 -0.43 18.42
C CYS A 215 6.46 -0.21 19.90
N SER A 216 5.76 0.86 20.26
CA SER A 216 5.45 1.20 21.66
C SER A 216 4.10 0.67 22.16
N SER A 217 3.25 0.14 21.28
CA SER A 217 1.89 -0.34 21.63
C SER A 217 1.85 -1.70 22.33
N GLY A 218 2.98 -2.39 22.43
CA GLY A 218 3.06 -3.76 22.95
C GLY A 218 2.61 -4.85 21.95
N ILE A 219 2.47 -4.54 20.66
CA ILE A 219 2.14 -5.53 19.61
C ILE A 219 3.19 -6.64 19.61
N PHE A 220 4.47 -6.31 19.63
CA PHE A 220 5.55 -7.31 19.61
C PHE A 220 5.66 -8.13 20.89
N ASP A 221 5.12 -7.65 22.02
CA ASP A 221 5.00 -8.43 23.25
C ASP A 221 3.86 -9.45 23.15
N ARG A 222 2.72 -9.04 22.57
CA ARG A 222 1.56 -9.92 22.36
C ARG A 222 1.74 -10.89 21.19
N TYR A 223 2.42 -10.45 20.14
CA TYR A 223 2.62 -11.19 18.89
C TYR A 223 4.10 -11.25 18.51
N PRO A 224 4.93 -11.99 19.24
CA PRO A 224 6.39 -11.93 19.13
C PRO A 224 6.98 -12.48 17.84
N SER A 225 6.20 -13.19 17.03
CA SER A 225 6.65 -13.67 15.71
C SER A 225 6.26 -12.77 14.55
N VAL A 226 5.51 -11.70 14.79
CA VAL A 226 5.14 -10.73 13.75
C VAL A 226 6.38 -10.05 13.19
N GLN A 227 6.45 -9.99 11.87
CA GLN A 227 7.51 -9.31 11.13
C GLN A 227 6.91 -8.11 10.36
N ILE A 228 7.52 -6.96 10.53
CA ILE A 228 7.18 -5.74 9.83
C ILE A 228 8.32 -5.36 8.89
N VAL A 229 7.97 -4.99 7.67
CA VAL A 229 8.89 -4.38 6.71
C VAL A 229 8.52 -2.90 6.59
N ALA A 230 9.44 -2.01 6.90
CA ALA A 230 9.25 -0.57 6.72
C ALA A 230 9.60 -0.17 5.29
N GLY A 231 8.65 0.35 4.55
CA GLY A 231 8.85 0.92 3.24
C GLY A 231 9.68 2.18 3.28
N HIS A 232 10.26 2.56 2.14
CA HIS A 232 11.10 3.77 2.01
C HIS A 232 12.24 3.85 3.06
N LEU A 233 12.70 2.70 3.55
CA LEU A 233 13.83 2.51 4.47
C LEU A 233 13.77 3.25 5.80
N GLY A 234 12.67 3.91 6.15
CA GLY A 234 12.63 4.75 7.34
C GLY A 234 13.72 5.83 7.32
N GLU A 235 13.89 6.49 6.18
CA GLU A 235 14.94 7.51 5.95
C GLU A 235 14.72 8.80 6.76
N GLY A 236 13.81 8.80 7.71
CA GLY A 236 13.52 9.91 8.62
C GLY A 236 14.34 9.88 9.89
#